data_d63d5b8006a2fb2be872a34e1fb00a02
#
_entry.id   d63d5b8006a2fb2be872a34e1fb00a02
#
_cell.length_a   1.000
_cell.length_b   1.000
_cell.length_c   1.000
_cell.angle_alpha   90.00
_cell.angle_beta   90.00
_cell.angle_gamma   90.00
#
_symmetry.space_group_name_H-M   'P 1'
#
loop_
_entity.id
_entity.type
_entity.pdbx_description
1 polymer ?
#
loop_
_entity_poly.entity_id
_entity_poly.type
_entity_poly.pdbx_seq_one_letter_code
_entity_poly.pdbx_strand_id
1 'polypeptide(L)'
;MQIVCDLKGLTMSGGYDDRDGKIWLDGNFVDWRDANVHVLTHAMHYASSVFEGERAYNGKIFKSVKHSERFKKSANLIDFEIPYTVEEIEKAKYQALEKNGLSDAYVRAFAWRGAGEDMGVASS
;
A
#
# COMPACT_ATOMS: atom_id res chain seq x y z
N MET A 1 -3.47 3.06 4.75
CA MET A 1 -3.00 1.90 3.92
C MET A 1 -3.15 2.23 2.46
N GLN A 2 -2.18 1.84 1.67
CA GLN A 2 -2.27 1.96 0.22
C GLN A 2 -1.94 0.63 -0.46
N ILE A 3 -2.49 0.42 -1.64
CA ILE A 3 -2.16 -0.69 -2.51
C ILE A 3 -1.72 -0.12 -3.86
N VAL A 4 -0.50 -0.45 -4.26
CA VAL A 4 0.08 -0.04 -5.55
C VAL A 4 0.35 -1.29 -6.38
N CYS A 5 -0.04 -1.24 -7.64
CA CYS A 5 0.31 -2.27 -8.62
C CYS A 5 1.10 -1.64 -9.77
N ASP A 6 2.18 -2.28 -10.15
CA ASP A 6 3.07 -1.77 -11.16
C ASP A 6 3.58 -2.88 -12.07
N LEU A 7 3.90 -2.52 -13.31
CA LEU A 7 4.57 -3.42 -14.25
C LEU A 7 6.08 -3.33 -14.02
N LYS A 8 6.62 -4.35 -13.37
CA LYS A 8 8.05 -4.42 -13.14
C LYS A 8 8.80 -4.62 -14.45
N GLY A 9 9.82 -3.80 -14.66
CA GLY A 9 10.67 -3.90 -15.83
C GLY A 9 10.29 -2.99 -16.99
N LEU A 10 9.19 -2.25 -16.91
CA LEU A 10 8.90 -1.20 -17.87
C LEU A 10 9.72 0.04 -17.54
N THR A 11 10.42 0.54 -18.55
CA THR A 11 11.13 1.82 -18.44
C THR A 11 10.10 2.93 -18.62
N MET A 12 9.81 3.66 -17.56
CA MET A 12 8.94 4.83 -17.58
C MET A 12 9.82 6.09 -17.50
N SER A 13 9.47 7.11 -18.27
CA SER A 13 10.11 8.42 -18.12
C SER A 13 9.46 9.16 -16.94
N GLY A 14 10.26 9.92 -16.19
CA GLY A 14 9.78 10.68 -15.04
C GLY A 14 9.87 9.94 -13.72
N GLY A 15 9.50 10.62 -12.66
CA GLY A 15 9.50 10.07 -11.30
C GLY A 15 8.43 9.00 -11.09
N TYR A 16 8.60 8.23 -10.02
CA TYR A 16 7.63 7.19 -9.67
C TYR A 16 6.26 7.78 -9.28
N ASP A 17 6.26 9.04 -8.86
CA ASP A 17 5.06 9.80 -8.51
C ASP A 17 4.32 10.37 -9.73
N ASP A 18 4.96 10.37 -10.89
CA ASP A 18 4.43 10.97 -12.12
C ASP A 18 4.07 9.88 -13.13
N ARG A 19 2.98 9.16 -12.87
CA ARG A 19 2.50 8.06 -13.72
C ARG A 19 1.00 8.09 -13.86
N ASP A 20 0.53 7.43 -14.91
CA ASP A 20 -0.89 7.14 -15.08
C ASP A 20 -1.24 5.89 -14.26
N GLY A 21 -2.49 5.81 -13.81
CA GLY A 21 -2.99 4.67 -13.06
C GLY A 21 -3.76 5.08 -11.82
N LYS A 22 -4.16 4.09 -11.06
CA LYS A 22 -4.91 4.27 -9.83
C LYS A 22 -4.20 3.61 -8.67
N ILE A 23 -4.26 4.26 -7.51
CA ILE A 23 -3.76 3.73 -6.25
C ILE A 23 -4.93 3.63 -5.28
N TRP A 24 -5.07 2.49 -4.63
CA TRP A 24 -6.02 2.35 -3.52
C TRP A 24 -5.41 3.05 -2.29
N LEU A 25 -6.13 4.02 -1.75
CA LEU A 25 -5.65 4.82 -0.63
C LEU A 25 -6.78 5.02 0.37
N ASP A 26 -6.63 4.44 1.55
CA ASP A 26 -7.56 4.58 2.67
C ASP A 26 -9.04 4.36 2.30
N GLY A 27 -9.30 3.31 1.52
CA GLY A 27 -10.64 2.89 1.16
C GLY A 27 -11.14 3.36 -0.19
N ASN A 28 -10.40 4.23 -0.88
CA ASN A 28 -10.81 4.77 -2.18
C ASN A 28 -9.69 4.65 -3.21
N PHE A 29 -10.08 4.55 -4.48
CA PHE A 29 -9.12 4.66 -5.57
C PHE A 29 -8.93 6.14 -5.91
N VAL A 30 -7.68 6.57 -5.98
CA VAL A 30 -7.30 7.93 -6.39
C VAL A 30 -6.39 7.83 -7.60
N ASP A 31 -6.30 8.92 -8.37
CA ASP A 31 -5.33 9.00 -9.44
C ASP A 31 -3.92 8.88 -8.86
N TRP A 32 -3.03 8.21 -9.59
CA TRP A 32 -1.67 7.95 -9.14
C TRP A 32 -0.97 9.23 -8.66
N ARG A 33 -1.11 10.32 -9.41
CA ARG A 33 -0.47 11.61 -9.09
C ARG A 33 -1.06 12.29 -7.86
N ASP A 34 -2.25 11.90 -7.44
CA ASP A 34 -2.95 12.49 -6.30
C ASP A 34 -2.77 11.67 -5.00
N ALA A 35 -2.04 10.55 -5.05
CA ALA A 35 -1.79 9.73 -3.89
C ALA A 35 -0.65 10.34 -3.05
N ASN A 36 -0.97 11.35 -2.27
CA ASN A 36 -0.01 12.14 -1.49
C ASN A 36 -0.34 12.09 0.00
N VAL A 37 0.68 12.32 0.82
CA VAL A 37 0.53 12.45 2.27
C VAL A 37 1.20 13.72 2.76
N HIS A 38 0.74 14.23 3.88
CA HIS A 38 1.32 15.43 4.46
C HIS A 38 2.72 15.16 5.03
N VAL A 39 3.61 16.11 4.90
CA VAL A 39 5.00 15.99 5.38
C VAL A 39 5.09 15.76 6.90
N LEU A 40 4.08 16.14 7.67
CA LEU A 40 4.01 15.91 9.11
C LEU A 40 3.40 14.55 9.48
N THR A 41 3.20 13.67 8.51
CA THR A 41 2.81 12.29 8.76
C THR A 41 3.84 11.60 9.66
N HIS A 42 3.38 10.95 10.72
CA HIS A 42 4.26 10.32 11.73
C HIS A 42 5.34 9.44 11.10
N ALA A 43 4.96 8.61 10.14
CA ALA A 43 5.89 7.70 9.47
C ALA A 43 7.02 8.43 8.72
N MET A 44 6.81 9.66 8.29
CA MET A 44 7.84 10.46 7.63
C MET A 44 8.95 10.86 8.59
N HIS A 45 8.65 10.96 9.88
CA HIS A 45 9.59 11.38 10.92
C HIS A 45 10.19 10.21 11.68
N TYR A 46 9.44 9.13 11.85
CA TYR A 46 9.82 8.01 12.73
C TYR A 46 9.86 6.67 12.03
N ALA A 47 9.70 6.64 10.72
CA ALA A 47 9.72 5.42 9.91
C ALA A 47 8.70 4.35 10.37
N SER A 48 7.60 4.76 10.96
CA SER A 48 6.55 3.86 11.48
C SER A 48 5.66 3.35 10.35
N SER A 49 6.21 2.45 9.54
CA SER A 49 5.53 1.88 8.38
C SER A 49 5.97 0.44 8.14
N VAL A 50 5.11 -0.31 7.46
CA VAL A 50 5.36 -1.69 7.03
C VAL A 50 4.87 -1.88 5.61
N PHE A 51 5.45 -2.84 4.88
CA PHE A 51 4.99 -3.17 3.55
C PHE A 51 5.16 -4.65 3.25
N GLU A 52 4.44 -5.11 2.23
CA GLU A 52 4.62 -6.42 1.61
C GLU A 52 4.88 -6.23 0.12
N GLY A 53 5.84 -6.96 -0.42
CA GLY A 53 6.11 -7.01 -1.85
C GLY A 53 5.61 -8.34 -2.39
N GLU A 54 4.68 -8.30 -3.36
CA GLU A 54 4.00 -9.48 -3.88
C GLU A 54 4.05 -9.49 -5.40
N ARG A 55 3.85 -10.67 -5.98
CA ARG A 55 3.78 -10.82 -7.45
C ARG A 55 2.45 -11.42 -7.86
N ALA A 56 1.84 -10.81 -8.86
CA ALA A 56 0.68 -11.36 -9.54
C ALA A 56 1.11 -12.01 -10.86
N TYR A 57 0.54 -13.17 -11.15
CA TYR A 57 0.72 -13.91 -12.39
C TYR A 57 -0.66 -14.30 -12.90
N ASN A 58 -0.99 -13.93 -14.13
CA ASN A 58 -2.29 -14.22 -14.73
C ASN A 58 -3.47 -13.83 -13.83
N GLY A 59 -3.37 -12.66 -13.20
CA GLY A 59 -4.40 -12.13 -12.32
C GLY A 59 -4.45 -12.74 -10.94
N LYS A 60 -3.50 -13.61 -10.58
CA LYS A 60 -3.45 -14.22 -9.24
C LYS A 60 -2.19 -13.81 -8.52
N ILE A 61 -2.35 -13.32 -7.30
CA ILE A 61 -1.25 -12.91 -6.44
C ILE A 61 -0.75 -14.15 -5.69
N PHE A 62 0.55 -14.46 -5.88
CA PHE A 62 1.16 -15.61 -5.25
C PHE A 62 1.19 -15.46 -3.73
N LYS A 63 0.64 -16.45 -3.02
CA LYS A 63 0.54 -16.48 -1.55
C LYS A 63 -0.09 -15.22 -0.95
N SER A 64 -1.09 -14.67 -1.62
CA SER A 64 -1.70 -13.39 -1.26
C SER A 64 -2.18 -13.34 0.18
N VAL A 65 -2.93 -14.35 0.63
CA VAL A 65 -3.48 -14.37 2.01
C VAL A 65 -2.35 -14.39 3.05
N LYS A 66 -1.31 -15.18 2.82
CA LYS A 66 -0.15 -15.25 3.74
C LYS A 66 0.57 -13.89 3.83
N HIS A 67 0.69 -13.19 2.72
CA HIS A 67 1.23 -11.83 2.71
C HIS A 67 0.34 -10.88 3.50
N SER A 68 -0.96 -10.94 3.33
CA SER A 68 -1.90 -10.07 4.07
C SER A 68 -1.86 -10.34 5.57
N GLU A 69 -1.78 -11.60 5.97
CA GLU A 69 -1.64 -11.98 7.37
C GLU A 69 -0.34 -11.43 7.97
N ARG A 70 0.77 -11.61 7.28
CA ARG A 70 2.07 -11.09 7.72
C ARG A 70 2.10 -9.56 7.77
N PHE A 71 1.46 -8.92 6.81
CA PHE A 71 1.32 -7.47 6.75
C PHE A 71 0.70 -6.92 8.04
N LYS A 72 -0.41 -7.50 8.47
CA LYS A 72 -1.08 -7.11 9.72
C LYS A 72 -0.20 -7.41 10.94
N LYS A 73 0.46 -8.56 10.95
CA LYS A 73 1.38 -8.94 12.04
C LYS A 73 2.56 -7.97 12.15
N SER A 74 3.12 -7.58 11.02
CA SER A 74 4.24 -6.63 10.99
C SER A 74 3.87 -5.28 11.62
N ALA A 75 2.68 -4.77 11.30
CA ALA A 75 2.18 -3.54 11.90
C ALA A 75 2.06 -3.65 13.41
N ASN A 76 1.49 -4.76 13.90
CA ASN A 76 1.36 -5.00 15.33
C ASN A 76 2.71 -5.07 16.04
N LEU A 77 3.75 -5.57 15.38
CA LEU A 77 5.10 -5.64 15.96
C LEU A 77 5.73 -4.26 16.18
N ILE A 78 5.27 -3.24 15.48
CA ILE A 78 5.71 -1.84 15.69
C ILE A 78 4.59 -0.97 16.24
N ASP A 79 3.70 -1.61 17.00
CA ASP A 79 2.68 -0.96 17.84
C ASP A 79 1.63 -0.14 17.09
N PHE A 80 1.24 -0.55 15.89
CA PHE A 80 0.01 -0.02 15.30
C PHE A 80 -0.80 -1.13 14.63
N GLU A 81 -2.07 -0.85 14.42
CA GLU A 81 -3.01 -1.80 13.86
C GLU A 81 -3.48 -1.32 12.48
N ILE A 82 -3.48 -2.23 11.52
CA ILE A 82 -4.09 -1.98 10.21
C ILE A 82 -5.60 -2.16 10.36
N PRO A 83 -6.41 -1.10 10.14
CA PRO A 83 -7.85 -1.15 10.42
C PRO A 83 -8.66 -1.84 9.31
N TYR A 84 -8.09 -2.87 8.68
CA TYR A 84 -8.73 -3.66 7.64
C TYR A 84 -8.53 -5.14 7.93
N THR A 85 -9.56 -5.94 7.66
CA THR A 85 -9.46 -7.39 7.77
C THR A 85 -8.61 -7.95 6.62
N VAL A 86 -8.17 -9.21 6.77
CA VAL A 86 -7.45 -9.90 5.69
C VAL A 86 -8.31 -9.91 4.42
N GLU A 87 -9.61 -10.17 4.54
CA GLU A 87 -10.54 -10.20 3.40
C GLU A 87 -10.63 -8.84 2.71
N GLU A 88 -10.67 -7.76 3.47
CA GLU A 88 -10.70 -6.40 2.93
C GLU A 88 -9.40 -6.06 2.22
N ILE A 89 -8.26 -6.47 2.77
CA ILE A 89 -6.94 -6.27 2.15
C ILE A 89 -6.86 -7.06 0.85
N GLU A 90 -7.30 -8.31 0.85
CA GLU A 90 -7.34 -9.16 -0.35
C GLU A 90 -8.18 -8.50 -1.45
N LYS A 91 -9.37 -8.03 -1.09
CA LYS A 91 -10.26 -7.34 -2.03
C LYS A 91 -9.59 -6.10 -2.63
N ALA A 92 -8.96 -5.29 -1.79
CA ALA A 92 -8.26 -4.07 -2.24
C ALA A 92 -7.14 -4.39 -3.22
N LYS A 93 -6.34 -5.43 -2.95
CA LYS A 93 -5.24 -5.85 -3.85
C LYS A 93 -5.77 -6.28 -5.21
N TYR A 94 -6.79 -7.12 -5.26
CA TYR A 94 -7.35 -7.58 -6.53
C TYR A 94 -8.06 -6.47 -7.30
N GLN A 95 -8.75 -5.59 -6.60
CA GLN A 95 -9.35 -4.40 -7.23
C GLN A 95 -8.30 -3.47 -7.81
N ALA A 96 -7.14 -3.34 -7.15
CA ALA A 96 -6.04 -2.52 -7.67
C ALA A 96 -5.49 -3.09 -8.98
N LEU A 97 -5.33 -4.41 -9.09
CA LEU A 97 -4.96 -5.05 -10.36
C LEU A 97 -5.99 -4.75 -11.44
N GLU A 98 -7.27 -4.95 -11.14
CA GLU A 98 -8.36 -4.73 -12.08
C GLU A 98 -8.43 -3.28 -12.55
N LYS A 99 -8.38 -2.33 -11.63
CA LYS A 99 -8.44 -0.89 -11.94
C LYS A 99 -7.29 -0.43 -12.81
N ASN A 100 -6.14 -1.08 -12.74
CA ASN A 100 -4.97 -0.75 -13.55
C ASN A 100 -4.85 -1.63 -14.82
N GLY A 101 -5.79 -2.56 -15.02
CA GLY A 101 -5.76 -3.45 -16.18
C GLY A 101 -4.56 -4.38 -16.21
N LEU A 102 -4.09 -4.81 -15.04
CA LEU A 102 -2.87 -5.62 -14.92
C LEU A 102 -3.21 -7.05 -14.52
N SER A 103 -2.57 -8.03 -15.18
CA SER A 103 -2.63 -9.43 -14.82
C SER A 103 -1.30 -9.95 -14.28
N ASP A 104 -0.18 -9.48 -14.84
CA ASP A 104 1.16 -9.73 -14.33
C ASP A 104 1.71 -8.44 -13.77
N ALA A 105 2.03 -8.41 -12.47
CA ALA A 105 2.42 -7.17 -11.83
C ALA A 105 3.15 -7.40 -10.50
N TYR A 106 3.91 -6.42 -10.10
CA TYR A 106 4.33 -6.25 -8.72
C TYR A 106 3.18 -5.58 -7.94
N VAL A 107 2.86 -6.12 -6.79
CA VAL A 107 1.81 -5.58 -5.91
C VAL A 107 2.44 -5.21 -4.57
N ARG A 108 2.21 -3.99 -4.14
CA ARG A 108 2.76 -3.51 -2.87
C ARG A 108 1.65 -3.00 -1.97
N ALA A 109 1.45 -3.67 -0.87
CA ALA A 109 0.62 -3.19 0.23
C ALA A 109 1.51 -2.44 1.21
N PHE A 110 1.09 -1.27 1.63
CA PHE A 110 1.87 -0.40 2.49
C PHE A 110 0.96 0.24 3.54
N ALA A 111 1.37 0.21 4.79
CA ALA A 111 0.64 0.83 5.89
C ALA A 111 1.60 1.66 6.74
N TRP A 112 1.10 2.77 7.25
CA TRP A 112 1.91 3.72 8.02
C TRP A 112 1.07 4.41 9.08
N ARG A 113 1.72 4.90 10.13
CA ARG A 113 1.07 5.81 11.06
C ARG A 113 0.91 7.17 10.40
N GLY A 114 -0.32 7.65 10.38
CA GLY A 114 -0.67 8.91 9.75
C GLY A 114 -0.36 10.14 10.61
N ALA A 115 -0.87 11.27 10.19
CA ALA A 115 -0.80 12.50 10.96
C ALA A 115 -1.73 12.39 12.18
N GLY A 116 -1.16 12.44 13.38
CA GLY A 116 -1.91 12.41 14.62
C GLY A 116 -2.15 13.83 15.16
N GLU A 117 -2.57 13.92 16.41
CA GLU A 117 -2.82 15.19 17.07
C GLU A 117 -1.54 15.88 17.54
N ASP A 118 -0.45 15.14 17.65
CA ASP A 118 0.84 15.67 18.07
C ASP A 118 1.98 15.04 17.27
N MET A 119 3.21 15.48 17.52
CA MET A 119 4.44 15.02 16.85
C MET A 119 5.25 14.05 17.70
N GLY A 120 4.70 13.55 18.80
CA GLY A 120 5.41 12.63 19.68
C GLY A 120 5.65 11.26 19.07
N VAL A 121 6.76 10.62 19.43
CA VAL A 121 7.10 9.27 18.98
C VAL A 121 6.00 8.26 19.33
N ALA A 122 5.41 8.41 20.50
CA ALA A 122 4.38 7.52 21.01
C ALA A 122 2.96 7.99 20.68
N SER A 123 2.80 8.89 19.74
CA SER A 123 1.48 9.41 19.41
C SER A 123 0.59 8.28 18.86
N SER A 124 -0.64 8.31 19.25
CA SER A 124 -1.64 7.31 18.86
C SER A 124 -2.27 7.61 17.49
#